data_14849cdb3c82b987edc6488e8c439a09
#
_entry.id   14849cdb3c82b987edc6488e8c439a09
#
_cell.length_a   1.000
_cell.length_b   1.000
_cell.length_c   1.000
_cell.angle_alpha   90.00
_cell.angle_beta   90.00
_cell.angle_gamma   90.00
#
_symmetry.space_group_name_H-M   'P 1'
#
loop_
_entity.id
_entity.type
_entity.pdbx_description
1 polymer ?
#
loop_
_entity_poly.entity_id
_entity_poly.type
_entity_poly.pdbx_seq_one_letter_code
_entity_poly.pdbx_strand_id
1 'polypeptide(L)'
;METSHTFQAPLEPGGPSFMPTQIVVVPPLVVEALGGKSAKRVIGTLNGHAVRLGLLPLPGGGRYLMLNKDLCRTISIQLGQHLTVSLAPDPDPNHVDLPEELAEALEAWPEAETGFAAHKGAMRRAMAQHVASAKQPETRARRAVELAERLALGRHPFRK
;
A
#
# COMPACT_ATOMS: atom_id res chain seq x y z
N MET A 1 7.70 22.90 2.84
CA MET A 1 7.59 21.94 3.95
C MET A 1 6.17 21.42 4.02
N GLU A 2 6.00 20.12 3.91
CA GLU A 2 4.67 19.55 3.97
C GLU A 2 4.17 19.54 5.41
N THR A 3 2.95 19.99 5.59
CA THR A 3 2.32 20.02 6.90
C THR A 3 1.47 18.78 7.10
N SER A 4 1.71 18.07 8.20
CA SER A 4 0.87 16.93 8.58
C SER A 4 -0.45 17.43 9.16
N HIS A 5 -1.52 16.70 8.87
CA HIS A 5 -2.87 16.97 9.37
C HIS A 5 -3.26 15.85 10.33
N THR A 6 -3.51 16.21 11.58
CA THR A 6 -3.78 15.25 12.65
C THR A 6 -5.26 15.26 13.01
N PHE A 7 -5.83 14.06 13.18
CA PHE A 7 -7.20 13.89 13.63
C PHE A 7 -7.33 12.57 14.39
N GLN A 8 -8.46 12.39 15.08
CA GLN A 8 -8.81 11.13 15.71
C GLN A 8 -10.03 10.54 15.03
N ALA A 9 -10.03 9.23 14.83
CA ALA A 9 -11.13 8.54 14.21
C ALA A 9 -11.20 7.09 14.69
N PRO A 10 -12.40 6.50 14.73
CA PRO A 10 -12.54 5.11 15.12
C PRO A 10 -12.15 4.18 14.00
N LEU A 11 -11.69 2.99 14.36
CA LEU A 11 -11.52 1.89 13.41
C LEU A 11 -12.89 1.26 13.18
N GLU A 12 -13.32 1.21 11.91
CA GLU A 12 -14.66 0.75 11.53
C GLU A 12 -14.58 -0.43 10.58
N PRO A 13 -15.61 -1.30 10.55
CA PRO A 13 -15.69 -2.32 9.50
C PRO A 13 -15.93 -1.66 8.15
N GLY A 14 -15.30 -2.17 7.10
CA GLY A 14 -15.49 -1.61 5.76
C GLY A 14 -14.43 -2.07 4.80
N GLY A 15 -14.43 -1.46 3.61
CA GLY A 15 -13.55 -1.84 2.52
C GLY A 15 -14.27 -2.79 1.56
N PRO A 16 -13.54 -3.36 0.58
CA PRO A 16 -14.11 -4.29 -0.39
C PRO A 16 -14.71 -5.51 0.30
N SER A 17 -15.89 -5.94 -0.13
CA SER A 17 -16.61 -7.05 0.50
C SER A 17 -15.87 -8.39 0.43
N PHE A 18 -14.97 -8.53 -0.52
CA PHE A 18 -14.18 -9.76 -0.70
C PHE A 18 -12.91 -9.79 0.16
N MET A 19 -12.63 -8.75 0.93
CA MET A 19 -11.41 -8.64 1.76
C MET A 19 -11.77 -8.37 3.22
N PRO A 20 -11.16 -9.13 4.16
CA PRO A 20 -11.40 -8.89 5.58
C PRO A 20 -10.58 -7.68 6.06
N THR A 21 -11.04 -6.49 5.73
CA THR A 21 -10.37 -5.24 6.08
C THR A 21 -11.21 -4.37 6.99
N GLN A 22 -10.58 -3.38 7.57
CA GLN A 22 -11.18 -2.37 8.42
C GLN A 22 -10.73 -1.02 7.92
N ILE A 23 -11.51 0.02 8.20
CA ILE A 23 -11.24 1.33 7.63
C ILE A 23 -11.21 2.43 8.69
N VAL A 24 -10.53 3.51 8.33
CA VAL A 24 -10.55 4.79 9.04
C VAL A 24 -11.05 5.83 8.05
N VAL A 25 -12.17 6.48 8.35
CA VAL A 25 -12.72 7.53 7.50
C VAL A 25 -11.94 8.82 7.74
N VAL A 26 -11.48 9.46 6.67
CA VAL A 26 -10.72 10.70 6.76
C VAL A 26 -11.70 11.87 6.72
N PRO A 27 -11.65 12.81 7.68
CA PRO A 27 -12.55 13.96 7.68
C PRO A 27 -12.45 14.78 6.40
N PRO A 28 -13.58 15.32 5.88
CA PRO A 28 -13.56 16.09 4.62
C PRO A 28 -12.58 17.27 4.61
N LEU A 29 -12.42 17.96 5.73
CA LEU A 29 -11.47 19.08 5.82
C LEU A 29 -10.03 18.62 5.66
N VAL A 30 -9.71 17.41 6.17
CA VAL A 30 -8.37 16.84 6.01
C VAL A 30 -8.15 16.43 4.56
N VAL A 31 -9.16 15.83 3.92
CA VAL A 31 -9.07 15.48 2.49
C VAL A 31 -8.77 16.71 1.65
N GLU A 32 -9.49 17.82 1.89
CA GLU A 32 -9.25 19.08 1.18
C GLU A 32 -7.82 19.61 1.43
N ALA A 33 -7.37 19.54 2.67
CA ALA A 33 -6.03 19.99 3.02
C ALA A 33 -4.94 19.14 2.38
N LEU A 34 -5.22 17.86 2.11
CA LEU A 34 -4.29 16.94 1.46
C LEU A 34 -4.24 17.09 -0.07
N GLY A 35 -5.17 17.88 -0.65
CA GLY A 35 -5.22 18.10 -2.09
C GLY A 35 -6.54 17.72 -2.76
N GLY A 36 -7.56 17.36 -1.99
CA GLY A 36 -8.89 17.03 -2.51
C GLY A 36 -8.87 15.81 -3.42
N LYS A 37 -9.50 15.94 -4.58
CA LYS A 37 -9.61 14.82 -5.55
C LYS A 37 -8.28 14.34 -6.12
N SER A 38 -7.25 15.17 -6.10
CA SER A 38 -5.94 14.80 -6.63
C SER A 38 -5.11 13.99 -5.63
N ALA A 39 -5.46 14.02 -4.35
CA ALA A 39 -4.76 13.29 -3.30
C ALA A 39 -5.16 11.80 -3.36
N LYS A 40 -4.26 10.95 -3.82
CA LYS A 40 -4.53 9.51 -3.96
C LYS A 40 -3.69 8.64 -3.04
N ARG A 41 -2.58 9.14 -2.55
CA ARG A 41 -1.72 8.43 -1.61
C ARG A 41 -1.22 9.38 -0.54
N VAL A 42 -1.06 8.83 0.66
CA VAL A 42 -0.62 9.61 1.82
C VAL A 42 0.48 8.87 2.57
N ILE A 43 1.29 9.64 3.26
CA ILE A 43 2.22 9.15 4.27
C ILE A 43 1.81 9.73 5.61
N GLY A 44 2.21 9.09 6.69
CA GLY A 44 1.93 9.61 8.02
C GLY A 44 2.09 8.56 9.09
N THR A 45 1.33 8.73 10.17
CA THR A 45 1.38 7.81 11.31
C THR A 45 -0.02 7.44 11.77
N LEU A 46 -0.14 6.20 12.25
CA LEU A 46 -1.32 5.68 12.95
C LEU A 46 -0.85 5.31 14.36
N ASN A 47 -1.30 6.05 15.37
CA ASN A 47 -0.83 5.90 16.75
C ASN A 47 0.70 5.91 16.85
N GLY A 48 1.34 6.77 16.06
CA GLY A 48 2.80 6.89 16.02
C GLY A 48 3.52 5.91 15.11
N HIS A 49 2.83 4.92 14.55
CA HIS A 49 3.42 3.95 13.63
C HIS A 49 3.41 4.52 12.20
N ALA A 50 4.57 4.58 11.56
CA ALA A 50 4.70 5.14 10.21
C ALA A 50 4.01 4.27 9.17
N VAL A 51 3.24 4.89 8.28
CA VAL A 51 2.50 4.20 7.22
C VAL A 51 2.60 4.97 5.90
N ARG A 52 2.36 4.25 4.81
CA ARG A 52 2.22 4.79 3.47
C ARG A 52 1.03 4.07 2.83
N LEU A 53 -0.07 4.78 2.64
CA LEU A 53 -1.36 4.17 2.28
C LEU A 53 -2.03 4.89 1.13
N GLY A 54 -2.93 4.19 0.45
CA GLY A 54 -3.84 4.79 -0.52
C GLY A 54 -4.97 5.52 0.19
N LEU A 55 -5.40 6.62 -0.41
CA LEU A 55 -6.56 7.38 0.04
C LEU A 55 -7.72 7.02 -0.90
N LEU A 56 -8.59 6.12 -0.44
CA LEU A 56 -9.57 5.45 -1.28
C LEU A 56 -10.93 6.16 -1.23
N PRO A 57 -11.70 6.13 -2.35
CA PRO A 57 -13.01 6.78 -2.35
C PRO A 57 -14.06 5.94 -1.62
N LEU A 58 -14.90 6.64 -0.82
CA LEU A 58 -16.06 6.03 -0.18
C LEU A 58 -17.27 6.08 -1.12
N PRO A 59 -18.12 5.04 -1.13
CA PRO A 59 -19.41 5.14 -1.80
C PRO A 59 -20.21 6.30 -1.21
N GLY A 60 -20.76 7.15 -2.07
CA GLY A 60 -21.50 8.32 -1.62
C GLY A 60 -20.68 9.55 -1.31
N GLY A 61 -19.35 9.46 -1.43
CA GLY A 61 -18.43 10.58 -1.23
C GLY A 61 -17.53 10.42 -0.02
N GLY A 62 -16.41 11.13 -0.03
CA GLY A 62 -15.41 11.04 1.04
C GLY A 62 -14.28 10.08 0.72
N ARG A 63 -13.35 9.98 1.65
CA ARG A 63 -12.15 9.14 1.50
C ARG A 63 -11.92 8.33 2.77
N TYR A 64 -11.27 7.18 2.61
CA TYR A 64 -10.91 6.34 3.74
C TYR A 64 -9.54 5.70 3.55
N LEU A 65 -8.95 5.28 4.67
CA LEU A 65 -7.74 4.45 4.71
C LEU A 65 -8.15 3.03 5.01
N MET A 66 -7.59 2.06 4.28
CA MET A 66 -7.87 0.65 4.50
C MET A 66 -6.74 0.03 5.32
N LEU A 67 -7.08 -0.59 6.43
CA LEU A 67 -6.12 -1.24 7.32
C LEU A 67 -6.33 -2.75 7.27
N ASN A 68 -5.31 -3.49 6.83
CA ASN A 68 -5.39 -4.94 6.84
C ASN A 68 -5.15 -5.48 8.26
N LYS A 69 -5.36 -6.78 8.44
CA LYS A 69 -5.19 -7.42 9.76
C LYS A 69 -3.79 -7.28 10.32
N ASP A 70 -2.77 -7.38 9.47
CA ASP A 70 -1.38 -7.28 9.90
C ASP A 70 -1.07 -5.89 10.43
N LEU A 71 -1.55 -4.85 9.76
CA LEU A 71 -1.36 -3.47 10.22
C LEU A 71 -2.09 -3.23 11.54
N CYS A 72 -3.35 -3.67 11.65
CA CYS A 72 -4.12 -3.55 12.89
C CYS A 72 -3.43 -4.26 14.06
N ARG A 73 -2.85 -5.42 13.80
CA ARG A 73 -2.10 -6.17 14.82
C ARG A 73 -0.83 -5.44 15.22
N THR A 74 -0.11 -4.90 14.24
CA THR A 74 1.14 -4.15 14.48
C THR A 74 0.92 -2.94 15.38
N ILE A 75 -0.19 -2.21 15.17
CA ILE A 75 -0.50 -1.02 15.98
C ILE A 75 -1.40 -1.34 17.18
N SER A 76 -1.74 -2.61 17.37
CA SER A 76 -2.55 -3.09 18.51
C SER A 76 -3.91 -2.39 18.62
N ILE A 77 -4.61 -2.27 17.49
CA ILE A 77 -5.91 -1.59 17.43
C ILE A 77 -7.03 -2.59 17.10
N GLN A 78 -8.20 -2.37 17.68
CA GLN A 78 -9.39 -3.19 17.46
C GLN A 78 -10.57 -2.33 17.04
N LEU A 79 -11.56 -2.97 16.42
CA LEU A 79 -12.79 -2.29 16.00
C LEU A 79 -13.39 -1.46 17.13
N GLY A 80 -13.80 -0.24 16.78
CA GLY A 80 -14.41 0.69 17.73
C GLY A 80 -13.42 1.54 18.50
N GLN A 81 -12.15 1.17 18.54
CA GLN A 81 -11.13 1.99 19.19
C GLN A 81 -10.73 3.17 18.33
N HIS A 82 -10.41 4.28 18.97
CA HIS A 82 -9.98 5.50 18.26
C HIS A 82 -8.48 5.49 18.02
N LEU A 83 -8.11 5.97 16.85
CA LEU A 83 -6.71 6.15 16.42
C LEU A 83 -6.39 7.64 16.36
N THR A 84 -5.16 7.98 16.72
CA THR A 84 -4.60 9.27 16.37
C THR A 84 -3.91 9.12 15.02
N VAL A 85 -4.40 9.84 14.01
CA VAL A 85 -3.94 9.75 12.63
C VAL A 85 -3.31 11.07 12.22
N SER A 86 -2.11 11.01 11.67
CA SER A 86 -1.43 12.19 11.13
C SER A 86 -1.05 11.90 9.68
N LEU A 87 -1.52 12.72 8.74
CA LEU A 87 -1.34 12.47 7.30
C LEU A 87 -0.75 13.67 6.58
N ALA A 88 0.05 13.38 5.56
CA ALA A 88 0.55 14.34 4.59
C ALA A 88 0.49 13.70 3.20
N PRO A 89 0.46 14.51 2.13
CA PRO A 89 0.53 13.95 0.77
C PRO A 89 1.82 13.14 0.60
N ASP A 90 1.71 12.01 -0.11
CA ASP A 90 2.88 11.19 -0.38
C ASP A 90 3.77 11.91 -1.42
N PRO A 91 5.02 12.26 -1.10
CA PRO A 91 5.91 12.93 -2.05
C PRO A 91 6.39 11.99 -3.16
N ASP A 92 6.23 10.68 -2.96
CA ASP A 92 6.59 9.66 -3.96
C ASP A 92 5.44 8.65 -4.08
N PRO A 93 4.34 9.03 -4.79
CA PRO A 93 3.16 8.17 -4.90
C PRO A 93 3.41 6.88 -5.67
N ASN A 94 4.54 6.78 -6.38
CA ASN A 94 4.93 5.57 -7.11
C ASN A 94 5.93 4.73 -6.32
N HIS A 95 6.22 5.10 -5.07
CA HIS A 95 7.12 4.34 -4.21
C HIS A 95 6.65 2.90 -4.05
N VAL A 96 7.62 1.98 -4.09
CA VAL A 96 7.38 0.55 -3.88
C VAL A 96 8.42 0.02 -2.90
N ASP A 97 7.96 -0.58 -1.81
CA ASP A 97 8.83 -1.29 -0.88
C ASP A 97 9.11 -2.67 -1.44
N LEU A 98 10.33 -2.91 -1.91
CA LEU A 98 10.71 -4.19 -2.50
C LEU A 98 11.15 -5.17 -1.42
N PRO A 99 10.54 -6.37 -1.36
CA PRO A 99 11.11 -7.45 -0.56
C PRO A 99 12.53 -7.77 -1.05
N GLU A 100 13.41 -8.16 -0.13
CA GLU A 100 14.81 -8.47 -0.45
C GLU A 100 14.92 -9.45 -1.61
N GLU A 101 14.11 -10.51 -1.60
CA GLU A 101 14.13 -11.54 -2.65
C GLU A 101 13.81 -10.98 -4.03
N LEU A 102 12.84 -10.05 -4.10
CA LEU A 102 12.50 -9.43 -5.37
C LEU A 102 13.57 -8.43 -5.82
N ALA A 103 14.11 -7.65 -4.90
CA ALA A 103 15.19 -6.72 -5.19
C ALA A 103 16.41 -7.46 -5.77
N GLU A 104 16.78 -8.57 -5.17
CA GLU A 104 17.91 -9.40 -5.63
C GLU A 104 17.64 -9.98 -7.03
N ALA A 105 16.43 -10.49 -7.28
CA ALA A 105 16.07 -11.07 -8.57
C ALA A 105 16.13 -10.01 -9.68
N LEU A 106 15.62 -8.80 -9.43
CA LEU A 106 15.64 -7.73 -10.40
C LEU A 106 17.06 -7.23 -10.66
N GLU A 107 17.88 -7.14 -9.62
CA GLU A 107 19.28 -6.73 -9.75
C GLU A 107 20.09 -7.72 -10.58
N ALA A 108 19.83 -9.01 -10.38
CA ALA A 108 20.54 -10.07 -11.09
C ALA A 108 20.10 -10.22 -12.55
N TRP A 109 18.96 -9.65 -12.93
CA TRP A 109 18.37 -9.87 -14.25
C TRP A 109 17.94 -8.55 -14.88
N PRO A 110 18.81 -7.87 -15.65
CA PRO A 110 18.52 -6.52 -16.19
C PRO A 110 17.25 -6.42 -17.02
N GLU A 111 16.90 -7.44 -17.80
CA GLU A 111 15.68 -7.47 -18.61
C GLU A 111 14.43 -7.49 -17.71
N ALA A 112 14.51 -8.17 -16.57
CA ALA A 112 13.43 -8.20 -15.60
C ALA A 112 13.24 -6.84 -14.93
N GLU A 113 14.34 -6.18 -14.59
CA GLU A 113 14.31 -4.84 -14.01
C GLU A 113 13.66 -3.83 -14.98
N THR A 114 14.04 -3.89 -16.25
CA THR A 114 13.44 -3.05 -17.29
C THR A 114 11.94 -3.31 -17.40
N GLY A 115 11.53 -4.58 -17.41
CA GLY A 115 10.12 -4.97 -17.44
C GLY A 115 9.34 -4.50 -16.22
N PHE A 116 9.95 -4.58 -15.05
CA PHE A 116 9.36 -4.09 -13.80
C PHE A 116 9.13 -2.58 -13.85
N ALA A 117 10.14 -1.83 -14.26
CA ALA A 117 10.08 -0.37 -14.34
C ALA A 117 9.04 0.12 -15.34
N ALA A 118 8.73 -0.67 -16.38
CA ALA A 118 7.76 -0.32 -17.39
C ALA A 118 6.31 -0.35 -16.90
N HIS A 119 6.04 -1.03 -15.78
CA HIS A 119 4.70 -1.09 -15.20
C HIS A 119 4.40 0.14 -14.34
N LYS A 120 3.11 0.44 -14.18
CA LYS A 120 2.65 1.53 -13.30
C LYS A 120 2.90 1.18 -11.84
N GLY A 121 2.93 2.21 -10.98
CA GLY A 121 3.18 2.03 -9.56
C GLY A 121 2.26 1.03 -8.87
N ALA A 122 0.96 1.03 -9.23
CA ALA A 122 0.00 0.07 -8.67
C ALA A 122 0.37 -1.39 -8.98
N MET A 123 0.80 -1.67 -10.22
CA MET A 123 1.24 -3.01 -10.61
C MET A 123 2.54 -3.39 -9.92
N ARG A 124 3.49 -2.46 -9.82
CA ARG A 124 4.75 -2.70 -9.11
C ARG A 124 4.50 -3.03 -7.64
N ARG A 125 3.58 -2.31 -6.98
CA ARG A 125 3.20 -2.61 -5.60
C ARG A 125 2.52 -3.97 -5.48
N ALA A 126 1.67 -4.34 -6.44
CA ALA A 126 1.03 -5.66 -6.45
C ALA A 126 2.04 -6.78 -6.57
N MET A 127 3.05 -6.62 -7.42
CA MET A 127 4.13 -7.61 -7.56
C MET A 127 4.94 -7.73 -6.28
N ALA A 128 5.32 -6.60 -5.68
CA ALA A 128 6.05 -6.59 -4.42
C ALA A 128 5.24 -7.27 -3.30
N GLN A 129 3.95 -6.98 -3.22
CA GLN A 129 3.07 -7.58 -2.21
C GLN A 129 2.90 -9.09 -2.43
N HIS A 130 2.82 -9.54 -3.67
CA HIS A 130 2.73 -10.96 -3.99
C HIS A 130 3.93 -11.74 -3.42
N VAL A 131 5.13 -11.19 -3.55
CA VAL A 131 6.34 -11.79 -2.98
C VAL A 131 6.33 -11.68 -1.46
N ALA A 132 6.07 -10.47 -0.94
CA ALA A 132 6.14 -10.20 0.51
C ALA A 132 5.11 -10.99 1.32
N SER A 133 3.97 -11.35 0.72
CA SER A 133 2.90 -12.05 1.43
C SER A 133 3.22 -13.51 1.75
N ALA A 134 4.24 -14.09 1.12
CA ALA A 134 4.65 -15.46 1.42
C ALA A 134 5.38 -15.50 2.77
N LYS A 135 5.01 -16.46 3.62
CA LYS A 135 5.57 -16.58 4.97
C LYS A 135 6.98 -17.16 4.96
N GLN A 136 7.27 -18.07 4.03
CA GLN A 136 8.55 -18.76 3.97
C GLN A 136 9.52 -18.06 3.01
N PRO A 137 10.80 -17.91 3.38
CA PRO A 137 11.79 -17.30 2.49
C PRO A 137 11.91 -18.01 1.15
N GLU A 138 11.83 -19.35 1.13
CA GLU A 138 11.91 -20.13 -0.10
C GLU A 138 10.77 -19.81 -1.05
N THR A 139 9.56 -19.61 -0.51
CA THR A 139 8.40 -19.24 -1.30
C THR A 139 8.53 -17.83 -1.86
N ARG A 140 9.03 -16.89 -1.05
CA ARG A 140 9.29 -15.53 -1.52
C ARG A 140 10.30 -15.53 -2.65
N ALA A 141 11.39 -16.29 -2.49
CA ALA A 141 12.43 -16.40 -3.52
C ALA A 141 11.88 -16.98 -4.82
N ARG A 142 11.08 -18.04 -4.73
CA ARG A 142 10.46 -18.66 -5.90
C ARG A 142 9.53 -17.70 -6.61
N ARG A 143 8.66 -17.00 -5.87
CA ARG A 143 7.75 -16.02 -6.45
C ARG A 143 8.50 -14.87 -7.12
N ALA A 144 9.60 -14.43 -6.52
CA ALA A 144 10.43 -13.37 -7.08
C ALA A 144 11.06 -13.80 -8.40
N VAL A 145 11.60 -15.01 -8.47
CA VAL A 145 12.20 -15.54 -9.70
C VAL A 145 11.16 -15.73 -10.79
N GLU A 146 9.99 -16.26 -10.46
CA GLU A 146 8.89 -16.45 -11.43
C GLU A 146 8.44 -15.11 -12.00
N LEU A 147 8.30 -14.08 -11.16
CA LEU A 147 7.97 -12.73 -11.62
C LEU A 147 9.06 -12.17 -12.52
N ALA A 148 10.32 -12.30 -12.11
CA ALA A 148 11.45 -11.79 -12.90
C ALA A 148 11.50 -12.46 -14.27
N GLU A 149 11.27 -13.77 -14.34
CA GLU A 149 11.22 -14.51 -15.60
C GLU A 149 10.14 -13.95 -16.52
N ARG A 150 8.92 -13.77 -16.02
CA ARG A 150 7.81 -13.21 -16.80
C ARG A 150 8.12 -11.81 -17.30
N LEU A 151 8.66 -10.97 -16.44
CA LEU A 151 9.01 -9.60 -16.79
C LEU A 151 10.10 -9.54 -17.86
N ALA A 152 11.11 -10.41 -17.74
CA ALA A 152 12.20 -10.48 -18.70
C ALA A 152 11.72 -10.92 -20.08
N LEU A 153 10.67 -11.77 -20.14
CA LEU A 153 10.07 -12.24 -21.37
C LEU A 153 8.98 -11.32 -21.90
N GLY A 154 8.75 -10.18 -21.27
CA GLY A 154 7.70 -9.24 -21.67
C GLY A 154 6.29 -9.71 -21.43
N ARG A 155 6.10 -10.69 -20.55
CA ARG A 155 4.79 -11.25 -20.21
C ARG A 155 4.14 -10.50 -19.06
N HIS A 156 2.81 -10.59 -18.98
CA HIS A 156 2.08 -10.06 -17.84
C HIS A 156 2.51 -10.80 -16.57
N PRO A 157 2.76 -10.08 -15.45
CA PRO A 157 3.28 -10.73 -14.25
C PRO A 157 2.34 -11.78 -13.63
N PHE A 158 1.02 -11.64 -13.81
CA PHE A 158 0.04 -12.52 -13.16
C PHE A 158 -0.86 -13.30 -14.13
N ARG A 159 -0.91 -12.91 -15.40
CA ARG A 159 -1.76 -13.59 -16.39
C ARG A 159 -0.95 -14.54 -17.23
N LYS A 160 -1.57 -15.68 -17.56
CA LYS A 160 -0.98 -16.65 -18.49
C LYS A 160 -1.02 -16.16 -19.92
#